data_eea3186e66843ab744bc4752baa91f6b
#
_entry.id   eea3186e66843ab744bc4752baa91f6b
#
_cell.length_a   1.000
_cell.length_b   1.000
_cell.length_c   1.000
_cell.angle_alpha   90.00
_cell.angle_beta   90.00
_cell.angle_gamma   90.00
#
_symmetry.space_group_name_H-M   'P 1'
#
loop_
_entity.id
_entity.type
_entity.pdbx_description
1 polymer ?
#
loop_
_entity_poly.entity_id
_entity_poly.type
_entity_poly.pdbx_seq_one_letter_code
_entity_poly.pdbx_strand_id
1 'polypeptide(L)' 'MDVRFVRKDPDSVTENCPALYDVTSGEGGHLVQGRLVDPREVSGVRDLAPGEVLMWVPDGVIHDQGETG' A
#
# COMPACT_ATOMS: atom_id res chain seq x y z
N MET A 1 3.43 5.06 -16.38
CA MET A 1 4.17 4.78 -15.13
C MET A 1 4.54 3.31 -15.10
N ASP A 2 5.80 3.01 -14.89
CA ASP A 2 6.27 1.63 -14.82
C ASP A 2 6.51 1.26 -13.37
N VAL A 3 6.21 0.01 -13.03
CA VAL A 3 6.35 -0.46 -11.65
C VAL A 3 7.03 -1.81 -11.61
N ARG A 4 7.64 -2.10 -10.47
CA ARG A 4 8.23 -3.39 -10.18
C ARG A 4 7.60 -3.92 -8.90
N PHE A 5 7.12 -5.16 -8.96
CA PHE A 5 6.54 -5.82 -7.78
C PHE A 5 7.60 -5.99 -6.70
N VAL A 6 7.26 -5.62 -5.46
CA VAL A 6 8.15 -5.78 -4.31
C VAL A 6 7.71 -6.96 -3.46
N ARG A 7 6.50 -6.90 -2.93
CA ARG A 7 5.99 -7.99 -2.09
C ARG A 7 4.47 -7.92 -1.99
N LYS A 8 3.89 -9.01 -1.59
CA LYS A 8 2.45 -9.08 -1.28
C LYS A 8 2.31 -9.54 0.17
N ASP A 9 1.08 -9.45 0.68
CA ASP A 9 0.77 -9.92 2.02
C ASP A 9 1.03 -11.42 2.10
N PRO A 10 1.97 -11.86 2.94
CA PRO A 10 2.31 -13.29 3.02
C PRO A 10 1.20 -14.15 3.61
N ASP A 11 0.28 -13.54 4.33
CA ASP A 11 -0.82 -14.28 4.98
C ASP A 11 -2.07 -14.33 4.13
N SER A 12 -2.09 -13.63 3.00
CA SER A 12 -3.26 -13.63 2.14
C SER A 12 -3.26 -14.85 1.23
N VAL A 13 -4.40 -15.52 1.15
CA VAL A 13 -4.56 -16.69 0.29
C VAL A 13 -5.56 -16.44 -0.83
N THR A 14 -5.99 -15.21 -1.00
CA THR A 14 -6.98 -14.86 -2.00
C THR A 14 -6.32 -14.16 -3.18
N GLU A 15 -7.07 -14.03 -4.27
CA GLU A 15 -6.58 -13.37 -5.47
C GLU A 15 -6.37 -11.87 -5.27
N ASN A 16 -7.07 -11.29 -4.31
CA ASN A 16 -7.02 -9.85 -4.04
C ASN A 16 -6.05 -9.55 -2.92
N CYS A 17 -4.83 -9.99 -3.09
CA CYS A 17 -3.81 -9.80 -2.06
C CYS A 17 -3.29 -8.37 -2.09
N PRO A 18 -3.21 -7.72 -0.93
CA PRO A 18 -2.49 -6.43 -0.86
C PRO A 18 -1.04 -6.59 -1.29
N ALA A 19 -0.51 -5.56 -1.92
CA ALA A 19 0.83 -5.63 -2.49
C ALA A 19 1.49 -4.26 -2.52
N LEU A 20 2.81 -4.29 -2.61
CA LEU A 20 3.64 -3.10 -2.72
C LEU A 20 4.46 -3.18 -4.00
N TYR A 21 4.57 -2.06 -4.69
CA TYR A 21 5.33 -1.93 -5.93
C TYR A 21 6.25 -0.73 -5.85
N ASP A 22 7.42 -0.83 -6.46
CA ASP A 22 8.29 0.32 -6.67
C ASP A 22 7.93 0.95 -8.01
N VAL A 23 7.86 2.28 -8.04
CA VAL A 23 7.72 2.99 -9.31
C VAL A 23 9.12 3.14 -9.89
N THR A 24 9.31 2.62 -11.11
CA THR A 24 10.63 2.58 -11.73
C THR A 24 10.81 3.63 -12.81
N SER A 25 9.81 4.46 -13.03
CA SER A 25 9.87 5.52 -14.05
C SER A 25 9.48 6.85 -13.43
N GLY A 26 9.84 7.92 -14.10
CA GLY A 26 9.39 9.26 -13.74
C GLY A 26 9.79 9.67 -12.33
N GLU A 27 8.80 9.97 -11.51
CA GLU A 27 9.04 10.57 -10.21
C GLU A 27 9.44 9.60 -9.11
N GLY A 28 9.49 8.31 -9.41
CA GLY A 28 9.82 7.32 -8.39
C GLY A 28 8.68 7.11 -7.40
N GLY A 29 9.04 6.70 -6.18
CA GLY A 29 8.06 6.44 -5.15
C GLY A 29 7.54 5.02 -5.19
N HIS A 30 6.36 4.82 -4.63
CA HIS A 30 5.76 3.49 -4.49
C HIS A 30 4.28 3.51 -4.81
N LEU A 31 3.78 2.38 -5.29
CA LEU A 31 2.34 2.15 -5.37
C LEU A 31 1.97 1.07 -4.39
N VAL A 32 0.81 1.22 -3.78
CA VAL A 32 0.29 0.27 -2.79
C VAL A 32 -1.07 -0.21 -3.26
N GLN A 33 -1.24 -1.51 -3.32
CA GLN A 33 -2.52 -2.14 -3.62
C GLN A 33 -3.15 -2.57 -2.31
N GLY A 34 -4.33 -2.09 -2.03
CA GLY A 34 -4.98 -2.37 -0.76
C GLY A 34 -6.48 -2.13 -0.84
N ARG A 35 -7.12 -2.10 0.33
CA ARG A 35 -8.55 -1.89 0.45
C ARG A 35 -8.82 -0.40 0.64
N LEU A 36 -9.71 0.15 -0.18
CA LEU A 36 -10.10 1.55 -0.02
C LEU A 36 -10.80 1.75 1.32
N VAL A 37 -10.47 2.85 1.97
CA VAL A 37 -11.05 3.22 3.27
C VAL A 37 -11.70 4.60 3.12
N ASP A 38 -12.94 4.70 3.60
CA ASP A 38 -13.64 5.99 3.62
C ASP A 38 -13.03 6.83 4.74
N PRO A 39 -12.45 7.99 4.42
CA PRO A 39 -11.81 8.82 5.44
C PRO A 39 -12.77 9.28 6.54
N ARG A 40 -14.09 9.29 6.27
CA ARG A 40 -15.08 9.67 7.28
C ARG A 40 -15.20 8.62 8.38
N GLU A 41 -14.73 7.40 8.13
CA GLU A 41 -14.78 6.33 9.11
C GLU A 41 -13.51 6.23 9.93
N VAL A 42 -12.55 7.09 9.68
CA VAL A 42 -11.25 7.03 10.34
C VAL A 42 -11.04 8.29 11.17
N SER A 43 -10.66 8.08 12.42
CA SER A 43 -10.31 9.15 13.32
C SER A 43 -8.81 9.44 13.16
N GLY A 44 -8.42 10.69 13.13
CA GLY A 44 -7.01 11.06 13.10
C GLY A 44 -6.42 11.32 11.73
N VAL A 45 -7.24 11.24 10.69
CA VAL A 45 -6.76 11.59 9.35
C VAL A 45 -6.50 13.08 9.28
N ARG A 46 -5.35 13.43 8.70
CA ARG A 46 -4.98 14.83 8.49
C ARG A 46 -5.46 15.28 7.11
N ASP A 47 -4.79 16.21 6.54
CA ASP A 47 -5.20 16.87 5.31
C ASP A 47 -5.19 15.93 4.11
N LEU A 48 -6.37 15.55 3.64
CA LEU A 48 -6.51 14.72 2.45
C LEU A 48 -6.91 15.64 1.29
N ALA A 49 -6.05 15.72 0.30
CA ALA A 49 -6.26 16.60 -0.84
C ALA A 49 -7.19 15.96 -1.88
N PRO A 50 -7.81 16.77 -2.75
CA PRO A 50 -8.60 16.19 -3.84
C PRO A 50 -7.77 15.23 -4.68
N GLY A 51 -8.34 14.09 -4.99
CA GLY A 51 -7.65 13.06 -5.75
C GLY A 51 -6.83 12.08 -4.93
N GLU A 52 -6.66 12.37 -3.64
CA GLU A 52 -5.97 11.45 -2.75
C GLU A 52 -6.95 10.51 -2.09
N VAL A 53 -6.52 9.29 -1.81
CA VAL A 53 -7.35 8.27 -1.18
C VAL A 53 -6.58 7.61 -0.05
N LEU A 54 -7.31 7.00 0.86
CA LEU A 54 -6.73 6.18 1.91
C LEU A 54 -6.91 4.71 1.54
N MET A 55 -5.87 3.91 1.79
CA MET A 55 -5.96 2.47 1.60
C MET A 55 -5.41 1.77 2.82
N TRP A 56 -6.08 0.71 3.21
CA TRP A 56 -5.58 -0.14 4.28
C TRP A 56 -4.79 -1.29 3.69
N VAL A 57 -3.63 -1.55 4.26
CA VAL A 57 -2.84 -2.75 3.95
C VAL A 57 -2.31 -3.31 5.27
N PRO A 58 -2.09 -4.63 5.34
CA PRO A 58 -1.50 -5.21 6.53
C PRO A 58 -0.02 -4.84 6.64
N ASP A 59 0.52 -4.96 7.84
CA ASP A 59 1.91 -4.59 8.11
C ASP A 59 2.90 -5.30 7.21
N GLY A 60 2.63 -6.56 6.86
CA GLY A 60 3.54 -7.34 6.04
C GLY A 60 3.75 -6.81 4.62
N VAL A 61 2.87 -5.91 4.17
CA VAL A 61 3.05 -5.26 2.87
C VAL A 61 4.06 -4.12 2.98
N ILE A 62 3.98 -3.35 4.06
CA ILE A 62 4.83 -2.17 4.25
C ILE A 62 6.21 -2.56 4.79
N HIS A 63 6.23 -3.52 5.71
CA HIS A 63 7.47 -3.96 6.36
C HIS A 63 7.84 -5.36 5.92
N ASP A 64 9.09 -5.56 5.60
CA ASP A 64 9.60 -6.88 5.29
C ASP A 64 9.68 -7.68 6.59
N GLN A 65 8.84 -8.70 6.71
CA GLN A 65 8.80 -9.51 7.92
C GLN A 65 10.02 -10.38 8.10
N GLY A 66 10.81 -10.52 7.06
CA GLY A 66 12.08 -11.23 7.16
C GLY A 66 13.19 -10.38 7.73
N GLU A 67 12.99 -9.08 7.82
CA GLU A 67 13.98 -8.18 8.40
C GLU A 67 13.86 -8.20 9.91
N THR A 68 14.95 -8.51 10.53
CA THR A 68 15.03 -8.37 11.97
C THR A 68 15.87 -7.16 12.27
N GLY A 69 15.24 -6.19 12.59
CA GLY A 69 15.98 -5.11 12.86
C GLY A 69 15.99 -3.91 12.89
#